data_f66a756a8439c9537973ad47e39ae10c
#
_entry.id   f66a756a8439c9537973ad47e39ae10c
#
_cell.length_a   1.000
_cell.length_b   1.000
_cell.length_c   1.000
_cell.angle_alpha   90.00
_cell.angle_beta   90.00
_cell.angle_gamma   90.00
#
_symmetry.space_group_name_H-M   'P 1'
#
loop_
_entity.id
_entity.type
_entity.pdbx_description
1 polymer ?
#
loop_
_entity_poly.entity_id
_entity_poly.type
_entity_poly.pdbx_seq_one_letter_code
_entity_poly.pdbx_strand_id
1 'polypeptide(L)'
;CSLGGSFVGLLAARRNIHMDYGILGSSDLDQTSPLAAKLQTNLLLPLLYPVIRDGKIKSHLLQKRLEKRKSEMGGYVQAFMEMLGGARLYVTMQSCKNQFYSDLVTPLPDKIDVPGTEIHIFYALKMGEKYRARYEQHFARPVIHEQDLQHEELLACYPERWAQLVKDIMEGKQ
;
A
#
# COMPACT_ATOMS: atom_id res chain seq x y z
N CYS A 1 3.88 -2.73 -2.54
CA CYS A 1 2.96 -1.66 -2.13
C CYS A 1 1.82 -2.27 -1.32
N SER A 2 1.16 -1.49 -0.46
CA SER A 2 0.01 -1.90 0.36
C SER A 2 0.26 -3.24 1.07
N LEU A 3 -0.66 -4.22 1.04
CA LEU A 3 -0.50 -5.57 1.60
C LEU A 3 0.83 -6.24 1.22
N GLY A 4 1.37 -5.97 0.03
CA GLY A 4 2.67 -6.50 -0.40
C GLY A 4 3.81 -6.13 0.54
N GLY A 5 3.75 -4.98 1.21
CA GLY A 5 4.73 -4.58 2.21
C GLY A 5 4.71 -5.46 3.47
N SER A 6 3.54 -5.88 3.91
CA SER A 6 3.41 -6.85 5.01
C SER A 6 4.06 -8.18 4.65
N PHE A 7 3.91 -8.65 3.41
CA PHE A 7 4.60 -9.86 2.94
C PHE A 7 6.11 -9.70 2.87
N VAL A 8 6.63 -8.56 2.41
CA VAL A 8 8.06 -8.27 2.43
C VAL A 8 8.58 -8.29 3.87
N GLY A 9 7.89 -7.66 4.82
CA GLY A 9 8.26 -7.68 6.23
C GLY A 9 8.26 -9.11 6.81
N LEU A 10 7.25 -9.92 6.50
CA LEU A 10 7.19 -11.33 6.94
C LEU A 10 8.31 -12.17 6.34
N LEU A 11 8.65 -11.95 5.06
CA LEU A 11 9.77 -12.63 4.42
C LEU A 11 11.10 -12.22 5.04
N ALA A 12 11.30 -10.91 5.28
CA ALA A 12 12.49 -10.40 5.95
C ALA A 12 12.66 -10.97 7.37
N ALA A 13 11.55 -11.21 8.08
CA ALA A 13 11.58 -11.81 9.41
C ALA A 13 11.94 -13.30 9.41
N ARG A 14 11.96 -13.98 8.26
CA ARG A 14 12.31 -15.39 8.14
C ARG A 14 13.82 -15.59 8.04
N ARG A 15 14.39 -16.28 9.02
CA ARG A 15 15.86 -16.53 9.10
C ARG A 15 16.40 -17.46 8.01
N ASN A 16 15.55 -18.19 7.31
CA ASN A 16 15.94 -19.12 6.25
C ASN A 16 15.83 -18.55 4.84
N ILE A 17 15.52 -17.25 4.72
CA ILE A 17 15.44 -16.54 3.45
C ILE A 17 16.46 -15.43 3.50
N HIS A 18 17.37 -15.40 2.51
CA HIS A 18 18.28 -14.30 2.31
C HIS A 18 17.68 -13.31 1.31
N MET A 19 17.72 -12.02 1.67
CA MET A 19 17.34 -10.91 0.82
C MET A 19 18.36 -9.79 1.02
N ASP A 20 18.90 -9.23 -0.05
CA ASP A 20 19.76 -8.06 0.04
C ASP A 20 18.93 -6.82 0.38
N TYR A 21 17.78 -6.67 -0.29
CA TYR A 21 16.89 -5.53 -0.13
C TYR A 21 15.43 -5.93 0.09
N GLY A 22 14.75 -5.23 0.99
CA GLY A 22 13.30 -5.23 1.14
C GLY A 22 12.75 -3.85 0.81
N ILE A 23 12.08 -3.68 -0.34
CA ILE A 23 11.58 -2.37 -0.78
C ILE A 23 10.07 -2.31 -0.62
N LEU A 24 9.61 -1.40 0.23
CA LEU A 24 8.20 -1.15 0.49
C LEU A 24 7.75 0.17 -0.15
N GLY A 25 6.63 0.14 -0.85
CA GLY A 25 6.03 1.35 -1.40
C GLY A 25 4.72 1.68 -0.70
N SER A 26 4.68 2.76 0.06
CA SER A 26 3.45 3.29 0.68
C SER A 26 2.57 2.23 1.35
N SER A 27 3.19 1.26 2.04
CA SER A 27 2.46 0.16 2.70
C SER A 27 1.85 0.65 4.00
N ASP A 28 0.61 0.25 4.27
CA ASP A 28 -0.13 0.72 5.45
C ASP A 28 0.36 0.05 6.73
N LEU A 29 0.73 -1.23 6.65
CA LEU A 29 1.08 -2.10 7.77
C LEU A 29 0.01 -2.03 8.89
N ASP A 30 -1.26 -1.87 8.48
CA ASP A 30 -2.38 -1.80 9.39
C ASP A 30 -2.58 -3.14 10.10
N GLN A 31 -2.79 -3.07 11.41
CA GLN A 31 -3.10 -4.23 12.21
C GLN A 31 -4.31 -3.92 13.09
N THR A 32 -5.32 -4.78 13.02
CA THR A 32 -6.50 -4.66 13.85
C THR A 32 -6.97 -6.04 14.31
N SER A 33 -7.90 -6.08 15.27
CA SER A 33 -8.43 -7.35 15.74
C SER A 33 -9.21 -8.06 14.62
N PRO A 34 -9.20 -9.42 14.57
CA PRO A 34 -9.94 -10.18 13.56
C PRO A 34 -11.44 -9.85 13.50
N LEU A 35 -12.04 -9.50 14.64
CA LEU A 35 -13.46 -9.11 14.70
C LEU A 35 -13.68 -7.76 14.02
N ALA A 36 -12.84 -6.77 14.33
CA ALA A 36 -12.90 -5.44 13.71
C ALA A 36 -12.61 -5.51 12.21
N ALA A 37 -11.60 -6.29 11.79
CA ALA A 37 -11.29 -6.53 10.39
C ALA A 37 -12.47 -7.14 9.64
N LYS A 38 -13.10 -8.16 10.21
CA LYS A 38 -14.30 -8.80 9.63
C LYS A 38 -15.45 -7.83 9.48
N LEU A 39 -15.70 -7.01 10.49
CA LEU A 39 -16.74 -5.98 10.45
C LEU A 39 -16.47 -4.94 9.38
N GLN A 40 -15.24 -4.39 9.34
CA GLN A 40 -14.83 -3.41 8.35
C GLN A 40 -14.92 -3.99 6.92
N THR A 41 -14.41 -5.19 6.71
CA THR A 41 -14.45 -5.87 5.40
C THR A 41 -15.88 -6.07 4.92
N ASN A 42 -16.78 -6.55 5.78
CA ASN A 42 -18.16 -6.82 5.38
C ASN A 42 -19.01 -5.55 5.21
N LEU A 43 -18.66 -4.45 5.87
CA LEU A 43 -19.38 -3.18 5.77
C LEU A 43 -18.89 -2.34 4.59
N LEU A 44 -17.57 -2.18 4.45
CA LEU A 44 -16.99 -1.26 3.48
C LEU A 44 -16.90 -1.86 2.08
N LEU A 45 -16.53 -3.12 1.97
CA LEU A 45 -16.26 -3.72 0.68
C LEU A 45 -17.47 -3.81 -0.26
N PRO A 46 -18.70 -4.11 0.19
CA PRO A 46 -19.88 -4.06 -0.67
C PRO A 46 -20.12 -2.68 -1.29
N LEU A 47 -19.67 -1.61 -0.63
CA LEU A 47 -19.77 -0.24 -1.15
C LEU A 47 -18.64 0.07 -2.14
N LEU A 48 -17.44 -0.45 -1.91
CA LEU A 48 -16.26 -0.20 -2.73
C LEU A 48 -16.18 -1.13 -3.95
N TYR A 49 -16.65 -2.36 -3.85
CA TYR A 49 -16.51 -3.37 -4.89
C TYR A 49 -17.12 -2.96 -6.24
N PRO A 50 -18.30 -2.31 -6.33
CA PRO A 50 -18.80 -1.81 -7.62
C PRO A 50 -17.88 -0.77 -8.27
N VAL A 51 -17.16 0.01 -7.45
CA VAL A 51 -16.17 0.98 -7.97
C VAL A 51 -14.96 0.24 -8.53
N ILE A 52 -14.45 -0.75 -7.79
CA ILE A 52 -13.30 -1.57 -8.19
C ILE A 52 -13.63 -2.33 -9.49
N ARG A 53 -14.79 -3.01 -9.54
CA ARG A 53 -15.16 -3.87 -10.66
C ARG A 53 -15.63 -3.12 -11.89
N ASP A 54 -16.50 -2.13 -11.70
CA ASP A 54 -17.24 -1.50 -12.80
C ASP A 54 -16.75 -0.07 -13.09
N GLY A 55 -15.86 0.49 -12.24
CA GLY A 55 -15.47 1.90 -12.31
C GLY A 55 -16.63 2.86 -12.04
N LYS A 56 -17.77 2.35 -11.54
CA LYS A 56 -19.01 3.13 -11.39
C LYS A 56 -19.28 3.43 -9.91
N ILE A 57 -19.34 4.70 -9.61
CA ILE A 57 -19.76 5.17 -8.30
C ILE A 57 -21.27 5.38 -8.34
N LYS A 58 -22.02 4.50 -7.68
CA LYS A 58 -23.49 4.56 -7.66
C LYS A 58 -24.07 5.71 -6.83
N SER A 59 -23.27 6.27 -5.90
CA SER A 59 -23.73 7.34 -5.00
C SER A 59 -23.41 8.71 -5.60
N HIS A 60 -24.44 9.48 -5.90
CA HIS A 60 -24.32 10.86 -6.40
C HIS A 60 -23.52 11.78 -5.43
N LEU A 61 -23.65 11.59 -4.12
CA LEU A 61 -22.89 12.31 -3.11
C LEU A 61 -21.39 11.96 -3.15
N LEU A 62 -21.07 10.68 -3.36
CA LEU A 62 -19.68 10.23 -3.53
C LEU A 62 -19.10 10.71 -4.86
N GLN A 63 -19.88 10.70 -5.95
CA GLN A 63 -19.47 11.28 -7.23
C GLN A 63 -19.10 12.75 -7.08
N LYS A 64 -19.97 13.54 -6.47
CA LYS A 64 -19.74 14.98 -6.27
C LYS A 64 -18.52 15.27 -5.39
N ARG A 65 -18.26 14.44 -4.36
CA ARG A 65 -17.06 14.54 -3.53
C ARG A 65 -15.78 14.16 -4.28
N LEU A 66 -15.86 13.15 -5.13
CA LEU A 66 -14.73 12.71 -5.96
C LEU A 66 -14.43 13.70 -7.08
N GLU A 67 -15.45 14.30 -7.71
CA GLU A 67 -15.27 15.36 -8.70
C GLU A 67 -14.59 16.60 -8.09
N LYS A 68 -14.97 16.97 -6.88
CA LYS A 68 -14.28 18.03 -6.14
C LYS A 68 -12.81 17.64 -5.86
N ARG A 69 -12.56 16.42 -5.44
CA ARG A 69 -11.20 15.92 -5.21
C ARG A 69 -10.38 15.72 -6.50
N LYS A 70 -11.02 15.41 -7.63
CA LYS A 70 -10.34 15.32 -8.92
C LYS A 70 -9.66 16.62 -9.31
N SER A 71 -10.27 17.77 -9.00
CA SER A 71 -9.65 19.09 -9.22
C SER A 71 -8.47 19.37 -8.30
N GLU A 72 -8.46 18.78 -7.08
CA GLU A 72 -7.42 18.97 -6.06
C GLU A 72 -6.27 17.96 -6.17
N MET A 73 -6.55 16.74 -6.64
CA MET A 73 -5.60 15.61 -6.66
C MET A 73 -5.01 15.31 -8.06
N GLY A 74 -5.27 16.16 -9.05
CA GLY A 74 -4.71 16.02 -10.40
C GLY A 74 -4.98 14.67 -11.05
N GLY A 75 -3.97 14.09 -11.71
CA GLY A 75 -4.06 12.80 -12.41
C GLY A 75 -4.09 11.56 -11.51
N TYR A 76 -3.85 11.71 -10.19
CA TYR A 76 -3.75 10.56 -9.26
C TYR A 76 -5.01 9.67 -9.25
N VAL A 77 -6.20 10.29 -9.10
CA VAL A 77 -7.46 9.53 -9.07
C VAL A 77 -7.69 8.80 -10.38
N GLN A 78 -7.35 9.43 -11.51
CA GLN A 78 -7.48 8.82 -12.83
C GLN A 78 -6.51 7.64 -12.98
N ALA A 79 -5.22 7.84 -12.69
CA ALA A 79 -4.21 6.78 -12.76
C ALA A 79 -4.56 5.59 -11.85
N PHE A 80 -5.05 5.86 -10.64
CA PHE A 80 -5.52 4.82 -9.73
C PHE A 80 -6.72 4.05 -10.29
N MET A 81 -7.69 4.73 -10.88
CA MET A 81 -8.86 4.10 -11.52
C MET A 81 -8.48 3.29 -12.76
N GLU A 82 -7.49 3.72 -13.53
CA GLU A 82 -6.96 2.98 -14.69
C GLU A 82 -6.24 1.70 -14.23
N MET A 83 -5.43 1.78 -13.19
CA MET A 83 -4.76 0.63 -12.58
C MET A 83 -5.79 -0.40 -12.08
N LEU A 84 -6.82 0.03 -11.37
CA LEU A 84 -7.92 -0.84 -10.95
C LEU A 84 -8.68 -1.42 -12.16
N GLY A 85 -8.85 -0.63 -13.21
CA GLY A 85 -9.51 -1.03 -14.46
C GLY A 85 -8.85 -2.23 -15.12
N GLY A 86 -7.53 -2.35 -15.08
CA GLY A 86 -6.79 -3.50 -15.58
C GLY A 86 -7.07 -4.79 -14.81
N ALA A 87 -7.30 -4.70 -13.50
CA ALA A 87 -7.58 -5.84 -12.64
C ALA A 87 -9.05 -6.29 -12.65
N ARG A 88 -9.99 -5.45 -13.05
CA ARG A 88 -11.45 -5.63 -12.88
C ARG A 88 -12.01 -6.95 -13.42
N LEU A 89 -11.44 -7.50 -14.48
CA LEU A 89 -11.89 -8.75 -15.09
C LEU A 89 -11.55 -9.98 -14.24
N TYR A 90 -10.56 -9.87 -13.36
CA TYR A 90 -10.01 -10.96 -12.58
C TYR A 90 -10.39 -10.88 -11.10
N VAL A 91 -10.94 -9.74 -10.66
CA VAL A 91 -11.22 -9.47 -9.26
C VAL A 91 -12.67 -9.84 -8.93
N THR A 92 -12.84 -10.78 -8.00
CA THR A 92 -14.14 -11.17 -7.45
C THR A 92 -14.40 -10.48 -6.10
N MET A 93 -15.65 -10.39 -5.68
CA MET A 93 -16.00 -9.91 -4.33
C MET A 93 -15.25 -10.72 -3.24
N GLN A 94 -15.14 -12.03 -3.45
CA GLN A 94 -14.46 -12.88 -2.46
C GLN A 94 -12.96 -12.63 -2.41
N SER A 95 -12.30 -12.44 -3.57
CA SER A 95 -10.86 -12.10 -3.60
C SER A 95 -10.58 -10.75 -2.93
N CYS A 96 -11.43 -9.74 -3.19
CA CYS A 96 -11.33 -8.45 -2.51
C CYS A 96 -11.52 -8.59 -0.99
N LYS A 97 -12.50 -9.39 -0.54
CA LYS A 97 -12.72 -9.65 0.88
C LYS A 97 -11.50 -10.29 1.53
N ASN A 98 -10.94 -11.30 0.90
CA ASN A 98 -9.78 -12.02 1.41
C ASN A 98 -8.57 -11.08 1.50
N GLN A 99 -8.30 -10.32 0.44
CA GLN A 99 -7.19 -9.37 0.41
C GLN A 99 -7.35 -8.29 1.49
N PHE A 100 -8.51 -7.63 1.55
CA PHE A 100 -8.77 -6.56 2.51
C PHE A 100 -8.72 -7.06 3.96
N TYR A 101 -9.28 -8.24 4.23
CA TYR A 101 -9.19 -8.87 5.54
C TYR A 101 -7.74 -9.21 5.91
N SER A 102 -6.99 -9.83 4.99
CA SER A 102 -5.59 -10.18 5.23
C SER A 102 -4.71 -8.97 5.50
N ASP A 103 -4.95 -7.86 4.80
CA ASP A 103 -4.23 -6.60 5.01
C ASP A 103 -4.40 -6.09 6.46
N LEU A 104 -5.59 -6.23 7.00
CA LEU A 104 -5.92 -5.76 8.34
C LEU A 104 -5.47 -6.68 9.48
N VAL A 105 -5.27 -7.99 9.22
CA VAL A 105 -4.99 -8.97 10.30
C VAL A 105 -3.64 -9.66 10.20
N THR A 106 -2.88 -9.43 9.13
CA THR A 106 -1.57 -10.08 8.97
C THR A 106 -0.61 -9.59 10.06
N PRO A 107 -0.20 -10.44 11.02
CA PRO A 107 0.67 -10.03 12.09
C PRO A 107 2.07 -9.79 11.55
N LEU A 108 2.64 -8.65 11.86
CA LEU A 108 4.03 -8.34 11.54
C LEU A 108 4.82 -8.20 12.85
N PRO A 109 5.97 -8.88 13.01
CA PRO A 109 6.83 -8.70 14.18
C PRO A 109 7.31 -7.26 14.30
N ASP A 110 7.57 -6.84 15.53
CA ASP A 110 8.23 -5.56 15.78
C ASP A 110 9.76 -5.70 15.68
N LYS A 111 10.41 -4.60 15.33
CA LYS A 111 11.88 -4.47 15.29
C LYS A 111 12.55 -5.57 14.46
N ILE A 112 11.99 -5.87 13.31
CA ILE A 112 12.61 -6.76 12.33
C ILE A 112 14.01 -6.22 12.02
N ASP A 113 15.04 -7.02 12.34
CA ASP A 113 16.44 -6.73 12.05
C ASP A 113 17.10 -8.01 11.53
N VAL A 114 17.44 -8.02 10.26
CA VAL A 114 18.05 -9.17 9.60
C VAL A 114 19.42 -8.77 9.07
N PRO A 115 20.49 -9.40 9.55
CA PRO A 115 21.82 -9.11 9.07
C PRO A 115 21.94 -9.29 7.55
N GLY A 116 22.47 -8.28 6.88
CA GLY A 116 22.66 -8.30 5.42
C GLY A 116 21.41 -7.95 4.60
N THR A 117 20.28 -7.61 5.25
CA THR A 117 19.08 -7.13 4.56
C THR A 117 18.87 -5.64 4.84
N GLU A 118 18.79 -4.83 3.81
CA GLU A 118 18.43 -3.41 3.93
C GLU A 118 16.94 -3.23 3.62
N ILE A 119 16.23 -2.51 4.50
CA ILE A 119 14.80 -2.20 4.31
C ILE A 119 14.64 -0.75 3.89
N HIS A 120 14.15 -0.55 2.67
CA HIS A 120 13.87 0.76 2.10
C HIS A 120 12.36 0.98 1.98
N ILE A 121 11.89 2.18 2.38
CA ILE A 121 10.47 2.50 2.40
C ILE A 121 10.23 3.82 1.66
N PHE A 122 9.50 3.77 0.56
CA PHE A 122 9.01 4.96 -0.12
C PHE A 122 7.76 5.46 0.59
N TYR A 123 7.97 6.37 1.54
CA TYR A 123 6.90 6.89 2.40
C TYR A 123 6.20 8.07 1.76
N ALA A 124 4.91 7.93 1.49
CA ALA A 124 4.06 9.00 1.02
C ALA A 124 3.61 9.90 2.19
N LEU A 125 4.12 11.13 2.27
CA LEU A 125 3.87 12.06 3.38
C LEU A 125 2.38 12.34 3.60
N LYS A 126 1.59 12.35 2.51
CA LYS A 126 0.14 12.60 2.60
C LYS A 126 -0.67 11.46 3.23
N MET A 127 -0.04 10.32 3.52
CA MET A 127 -0.64 9.28 4.37
C MET A 127 -0.71 9.71 5.85
N GLY A 128 0.24 10.49 6.31
CA GLY A 128 0.32 11.03 7.67
C GLY A 128 1.29 10.28 8.60
N GLU A 129 1.74 10.97 9.64
CA GLU A 129 2.80 10.55 10.58
C GLU A 129 2.57 9.17 11.24
N LYS A 130 1.34 8.76 11.44
CA LYS A 130 1.03 7.45 12.02
C LYS A 130 1.62 6.28 11.22
N TYR A 131 1.77 6.43 9.90
CA TYR A 131 2.34 5.38 9.04
C TYR A 131 3.85 5.33 9.16
N ARG A 132 4.51 6.48 9.28
CA ARG A 132 5.93 6.55 9.60
C ARG A 132 6.24 5.84 10.91
N ALA A 133 5.48 6.13 11.96
CA ALA A 133 5.64 5.49 13.26
C ALA A 133 5.51 3.95 13.18
N ARG A 134 4.64 3.42 12.32
CA ARG A 134 4.53 1.97 12.10
C ARG A 134 5.77 1.38 11.44
N TYR A 135 6.34 2.06 10.45
CA TYR A 135 7.59 1.61 9.83
C TYR A 135 8.70 1.52 10.87
N GLU A 136 8.85 2.53 11.71
CA GLU A 136 9.82 2.58 12.81
C GLU A 136 9.51 1.57 13.93
N GLN A 137 8.25 1.18 14.09
CA GLN A 137 7.85 0.10 15.01
C GLN A 137 8.29 -1.26 14.48
N HIS A 138 7.96 -1.57 13.23
CA HIS A 138 8.15 -2.91 12.69
C HIS A 138 9.56 -3.18 12.18
N PHE A 139 10.30 -2.17 11.76
CA PHE A 139 11.68 -2.34 11.29
C PHE A 139 12.66 -1.62 12.21
N ALA A 140 13.77 -2.30 12.55
CA ALA A 140 14.76 -1.73 13.48
C ALA A 140 15.53 -0.57 12.86
N ARG A 141 15.85 -0.65 11.57
CA ARG A 141 16.68 0.32 10.84
C ARG A 141 16.14 0.56 9.43
N PRO A 142 14.90 1.07 9.26
CA PRO A 142 14.38 1.36 7.93
C PRO A 142 15.03 2.62 7.34
N VAL A 143 15.40 2.56 6.06
CA VAL A 143 15.76 3.74 5.29
C VAL A 143 14.48 4.32 4.68
N ILE A 144 14.03 5.47 5.18
CA ILE A 144 12.76 6.06 4.78
C ILE A 144 13.01 7.16 3.74
N HIS A 145 12.50 6.96 2.54
CA HIS A 145 12.53 7.92 1.43
C HIS A 145 11.20 8.66 1.37
N GLU A 146 11.19 9.89 1.86
CA GLU A 146 9.98 10.71 1.91
C GLU A 146 9.58 11.24 0.53
N GLN A 147 8.30 11.13 0.20
CA GLN A 147 7.70 11.60 -1.03
C GLN A 147 6.47 12.45 -0.71
N ASP A 148 6.40 13.70 -1.19
CA ASP A 148 5.20 14.54 -1.03
C ASP A 148 4.08 14.10 -1.97
N LEU A 149 3.62 12.86 -1.79
CA LEU A 149 2.65 12.16 -2.63
C LEU A 149 1.57 11.50 -1.78
N GLN A 150 0.50 11.05 -2.46
CA GLN A 150 -0.55 10.22 -1.89
C GLN A 150 -0.12 8.74 -1.81
N HIS A 151 -0.93 7.93 -1.13
CA HIS A 151 -0.77 6.48 -1.09
C HIS A 151 -0.68 5.89 -2.51
N GLU A 152 0.40 5.17 -2.79
CA GLU A 152 0.72 4.53 -4.09
C GLU A 152 0.83 5.48 -5.31
N GLU A 153 0.76 6.79 -5.12
CA GLU A 153 0.85 7.75 -6.21
C GLU A 153 2.20 7.66 -6.94
N LEU A 154 3.29 7.37 -6.23
CA LEU A 154 4.61 7.21 -6.83
C LEU A 154 4.61 6.12 -7.91
N LEU A 155 4.02 4.96 -7.61
CA LEU A 155 3.94 3.86 -8.57
C LEU A 155 2.90 4.12 -9.67
N ALA A 156 1.74 4.65 -9.32
CA ALA A 156 0.62 4.83 -10.24
C ALA A 156 0.84 5.97 -11.25
N CYS A 157 1.46 7.08 -10.80
CA CYS A 157 1.62 8.28 -11.63
C CYS A 157 3.04 8.51 -12.12
N TYR A 158 4.05 7.94 -11.46
CA TYR A 158 5.47 8.19 -11.74
C TYR A 158 6.28 6.88 -11.80
N PRO A 159 5.88 5.88 -12.64
CA PRO A 159 6.51 4.56 -12.66
C PRO A 159 8.00 4.60 -13.03
N GLU A 160 8.42 5.53 -13.89
CA GLU A 160 9.84 5.69 -14.22
C GLU A 160 10.65 6.19 -13.02
N ARG A 161 10.08 7.10 -12.22
CA ARG A 161 10.72 7.59 -10.98
C ARG A 161 10.79 6.48 -9.94
N TRP A 162 9.74 5.65 -9.81
CA TRP A 162 9.78 4.46 -8.98
C TRP A 162 10.92 3.53 -9.40
N ALA A 163 11.00 3.19 -10.69
CA ALA A 163 12.03 2.31 -11.21
C ALA A 163 13.44 2.87 -11.00
N GLN A 164 13.62 4.20 -11.18
CA GLN A 164 14.93 4.86 -10.95
C GLN A 164 15.32 4.79 -9.48
N LEU A 165 14.42 5.06 -8.55
CA LEU A 165 14.70 4.96 -7.11
C LEU A 165 15.08 3.54 -6.70
N VAL A 166 14.39 2.52 -7.21
CA VAL A 166 14.76 1.11 -6.98
C VAL A 166 16.16 0.81 -7.52
N LYS A 167 16.46 1.28 -8.74
CA LYS A 167 17.78 1.10 -9.35
C LYS A 167 18.88 1.77 -8.54
N ASP A 168 18.65 3.01 -8.07
CA ASP A 168 19.61 3.74 -7.27
C ASP A 168 19.93 3.03 -5.95
N ILE A 169 18.93 2.44 -5.31
CA ILE A 169 19.10 1.59 -4.13
C ILE A 169 19.98 0.39 -4.46
N MET A 170 19.66 -0.35 -5.52
CA MET A 170 20.41 -1.56 -5.92
C MET A 170 21.84 -1.27 -6.35
N GLU A 171 22.12 -0.05 -6.83
CA GLU A 171 23.46 0.40 -7.23
C GLU A 171 24.24 1.12 -6.11
N GLY A 172 23.64 1.22 -4.90
CA GLY A 172 24.24 1.90 -3.75
C GLY A 172 24.41 3.43 -3.95
N LYS A 173 23.63 4.02 -4.83
CA LYS A 173 23.58 5.47 -5.09
C LYS A 173 22.50 6.09 -4.21
N GLN A 174 22.86 6.43 -2.97
CA GLN A 174 21.96 7.13 -2.04
C GLN A 174 22.49 8.53 -1.76
#